data_7896d09ace50c282f36d29c1b9f44d17
#
_entry.id   7896d09ace50c282f36d29c1b9f44d17
#
_cell.length_a   1.000
_cell.length_b   1.000
_cell.length_c   1.000
_cell.angle_alpha   90.00
_cell.angle_beta   90.00
_cell.angle_gamma   90.00
#
_symmetry.space_group_name_H-M   'P 1'
#
loop_
_entity.id
_entity.type
_entity.pdbx_description
1 polymer ?
#
loop_
_entity_poly.entity_id
_entity_poly.type
_entity_poly.pdbx_seq_one_letter_code
_entity_poly.pdbx_strand_id
1 'polypeptide(L)' 'IYQGGITVLKNDHLINYEFYADAVSGQIIDIIEL' A
#
# COMPACT_ATOMS: atom_id res chain seq x y z
N ILE A 1 1.86 11.42 8.20
CA ILE A 1 1.40 10.37 7.28
C ILE A 1 2.57 9.50 6.89
N TYR A 2 2.39 8.22 6.99
CA TYR A 2 3.35 7.25 6.48
C TYR A 2 2.95 6.83 5.08
N GLN A 3 3.95 6.71 4.22
CA GLN A 3 3.78 6.24 2.86
C GLN A 3 4.66 5.01 2.66
N GLY A 4 4.13 3.97 2.05
CA GLY A 4 4.89 2.77 1.77
C GLY A 4 4.44 2.10 0.49
N GLY A 5 5.17 1.08 0.09
CA GLY A 5 4.85 0.30 -1.09
C GLY A 5 4.86 -1.20 -0.77
N ILE A 6 4.00 -1.93 -1.45
CA ILE A 6 3.92 -3.38 -1.34
C ILE A 6 3.89 -3.97 -2.74
N THR A 7 4.64 -5.06 -2.94
CA THR A 7 4.59 -5.83 -4.18
C THR A 7 3.98 -7.19 -3.88
N VAL A 8 2.94 -7.55 -4.60
CA VAL A 8 2.21 -8.81 -4.41
C VAL A 8 2.29 -9.62 -5.69
N LEU A 9 2.54 -10.93 -5.55
CA LEU A 9 2.49 -11.86 -6.68
C LEU A 9 1.09 -12.44 -6.77
N LYS A 10 0.43 -12.22 -7.90
CA LYS A 10 -0.93 -12.71 -8.13
C LYS A 10 -1.05 -13.22 -9.55
N ASN A 11 -1.45 -14.49 -9.72
CA ASN A 11 -1.60 -15.13 -11.03
C ASN A 11 -0.36 -14.96 -11.91
N ASP A 12 0.84 -15.15 -11.32
CA ASP A 12 2.14 -14.99 -11.98
C ASP A 12 2.44 -13.56 -12.43
N HIS A 13 1.69 -12.58 -11.92
CA HIS A 13 1.92 -11.17 -12.17
C HIS A 13 2.32 -10.46 -10.88
N LEU A 14 3.30 -9.57 -11.00
CA LEU A 14 3.68 -8.70 -9.89
C LEU A 14 2.80 -7.44 -9.94
N ILE A 15 2.10 -7.18 -8.84
CA ILE A 15 1.26 -6.01 -8.70
C ILE A 15 1.83 -5.13 -7.60
N ASN A 16 2.04 -3.87 -7.92
CA ASN A 16 2.58 -2.90 -6.98
C ASN A 16 1.44 -2.05 -6.43
N TYR A 17 1.43 -1.90 -5.11
CA TYR A 17 0.49 -1.03 -4.41
C TYR A 17 1.24 0.03 -3.65
N GLU A 18 0.65 1.20 -3.54
CA GLU A 18 1.12 2.26 -2.68
C GLU A 18 0.08 2.49 -1.60
N PHE A 19 0.53 2.62 -0.35
CA PHE A 19 -0.41 2.85 0.75
C PHE A 19 -0.01 4.08 1.56
N TYR A 20 -1.02 4.64 2.21
CA TYR A 20 -0.85 5.78 3.10
C TYR A 20 -1.50 5.46 4.43
N ALA A 21 -0.84 5.79 5.52
CA ALA A 21 -1.33 5.52 6.86
C ALA A 21 -1.23 6.78 7.71
N ASP A 22 -2.18 6.93 8.64
CA ASP A 22 -2.17 8.01 9.61
C ASP A 22 -1.04 7.78 10.60
N ALA A 23 -0.18 8.79 10.78
CA ALA A 23 0.96 8.71 11.68
C ALA A 23 0.56 8.68 13.15
N VAL A 24 -0.62 9.17 13.48
CA VAL A 24 -1.10 9.25 14.86
C VAL A 24 -1.80 7.97 15.27
N SER A 25 -2.74 7.49 14.47
CA SER A 25 -3.57 6.32 14.80
C SER A 25 -3.00 5.01 14.24
N GLY A 26 -2.16 5.09 13.22
CA GLY A 26 -1.66 3.91 12.51
C GLY A 26 -2.67 3.28 11.57
N GLN A 27 -3.81 3.92 11.36
CA GLN A 27 -4.83 3.39 10.46
C GLN A 27 -4.50 3.65 9.01
N ILE A 28 -4.84 2.70 8.16
CA ILE A 28 -4.68 2.86 6.71
C ILE A 28 -5.71 3.87 6.22
N ILE A 29 -5.21 4.89 5.52
CA ILE A 29 -6.06 5.93 4.95
C ILE A 29 -6.45 5.57 3.53
N ASP A 30 -5.51 5.04 2.74
CA ASP A 30 -5.73 4.77 1.33
C ASP A 30 -4.76 3.72 0.81
N ILE A 31 -5.18 2.99 -0.23
CA ILE A 31 -4.34 2.03 -0.94
C ILE A 31 -4.61 2.24 -2.43
N ILE A 32 -3.55 2.39 -3.20
CA ILE A 32 -3.63 2.66 -4.62
C ILE A 32 -2.84 1.59 -5.38
N GLU A 33 -3.45 0.97 -6.37
CA GLU A 33 -2.76 0.06 -7.27
C GLU A 33 -2.05 0.86 -8.35
N LEU A 34 -0.78 0.58 -8.51
CA LEU A 34 0.05 1.27 -9.51
C LEU A 34 0.08 0.53 -10.85
#